data_28f837773233ff2d7cabf046d7a1a983
#
_entry.id   28f837773233ff2d7cabf046d7a1a983
#
_cell.length_a   1.000
_cell.length_b   1.000
_cell.length_c   1.000
_cell.angle_alpha   90.00
_cell.angle_beta   90.00
_cell.angle_gamma   90.00
#
_symmetry.space_group_name_H-M   'P 1'
#
loop_
_entity.id
_entity.type
_entity.pdbx_description
1 polymer ?
#
loop_
_entity_poly.entity_id
_entity_poly.type
_entity_poly.pdbx_seq_one_letter_code
_entity_poly.pdbx_strand_id
1 'polypeptide(L)'
;MKREGVSAFIVPSTDPHAGEYIPERWKARRWISGFTGSAGTAVVTLKEAALWTDSRYFIQAAKQLEGTEFVLMKEKVEGTPTIAEWLGSVLPQESVVAIDGWVNTASEVESMEISLKSHNLQLRTDLDPFAEIWEDRPSVPKGKAFIQGLEYAGE
;
A
#
# COMPACT_ATOMS: atom_id res chain seq x y z
N MET A 1 12.79 0.37 8.57
CA MET A 1 13.17 1.50 7.66
C MET A 1 14.58 1.99 7.94
N LYS A 2 14.91 2.63 9.09
CA LYS A 2 16.28 3.19 9.35
C LYS A 2 17.40 2.18 9.15
N ARG A 3 17.25 0.95 9.66
CA ARG A 3 18.23 -0.14 9.51
C ARG A 3 18.50 -0.49 8.04
N GLU A 4 17.46 -0.41 7.21
CA GLU A 4 17.50 -0.75 5.78
C GLU A 4 17.86 0.45 4.86
N GLY A 5 18.14 1.61 5.41
CA GLY A 5 18.43 2.82 4.63
C GLY A 5 17.22 3.35 3.84
N VAL A 6 15.98 3.00 4.25
CA VAL A 6 14.74 3.38 3.56
C VAL A 6 14.09 4.56 4.27
N SER A 7 13.74 5.59 3.50
CA SER A 7 13.12 6.84 3.98
C SER A 7 11.60 6.82 3.96
N ALA A 8 11.00 6.04 3.06
CA ALA A 8 9.56 5.85 2.98
C ALA A 8 9.20 4.43 2.54
N PHE A 9 8.00 3.97 2.91
CA PHE A 9 7.42 2.72 2.45
C PHE A 9 6.00 2.93 1.95
N ILE A 10 5.69 2.43 0.74
CA ILE A 10 4.36 2.49 0.12
C ILE A 10 3.69 1.13 0.29
N VAL A 11 2.47 1.13 0.83
CA VAL A 11 1.69 -0.07 1.17
C VAL A 11 0.36 -0.04 0.43
N PRO A 12 0.24 -0.70 -0.71
CA PRO A 12 -1.00 -0.74 -1.49
C PRO A 12 -2.05 -1.70 -0.89
N SER A 13 -3.25 -1.66 -1.45
CA SER A 13 -4.33 -2.63 -1.20
C SER A 13 -4.30 -3.70 -2.28
N THR A 14 -3.40 -4.67 -2.16
CA THR A 14 -3.24 -5.73 -3.15
C THR A 14 -2.58 -6.97 -2.53
N ASP A 15 -2.56 -8.07 -3.28
CA ASP A 15 -1.86 -9.31 -2.96
C ASP A 15 -1.05 -9.80 -4.17
N PRO A 16 -0.25 -10.87 -4.07
CA PRO A 16 0.56 -11.38 -5.19
C PRO A 16 -0.22 -11.82 -6.42
N HIS A 17 -1.54 -11.96 -6.34
CA HIS A 17 -2.40 -12.34 -7.45
C HIS A 17 -3.18 -11.16 -8.02
N ALA A 18 -3.05 -9.96 -7.43
CA ALA A 18 -3.87 -8.78 -7.73
C ALA A 18 -5.38 -9.09 -7.71
N GLY A 19 -5.79 -9.95 -6.77
CA GLY A 19 -7.16 -10.41 -6.63
C GLY A 19 -8.09 -9.37 -6.00
N GLU A 20 -9.39 -9.46 -6.32
CA GLU A 20 -10.40 -8.59 -5.71
C GLU A 20 -10.54 -8.85 -4.20
N TYR A 21 -10.38 -10.10 -3.77
CA TYR A 21 -10.51 -10.51 -2.38
C TYR A 21 -9.15 -10.80 -1.77
N ILE A 22 -8.58 -9.80 -1.13
CA ILE A 22 -7.24 -9.88 -0.53
C ILE A 22 -7.27 -10.75 0.73
N PRO A 23 -6.49 -11.84 0.80
CA PRO A 23 -6.37 -12.64 2.02
C PRO A 23 -5.77 -11.84 3.18
N GLU A 24 -6.11 -12.21 4.42
CA GLU A 24 -5.74 -11.47 5.64
C GLU A 24 -4.23 -11.18 5.74
N ARG A 25 -3.39 -12.13 5.30
CA ARG A 25 -1.93 -11.97 5.29
C ARG A 25 -1.45 -10.71 4.55
N TRP A 26 -2.14 -10.31 3.49
CA TRP A 26 -1.75 -9.17 2.64
C TRP A 26 -2.56 -7.91 2.91
N LYS A 27 -3.38 -7.88 3.96
CA LYS A 27 -4.09 -6.67 4.39
C LYS A 27 -3.19 -5.72 5.19
N ALA A 28 -1.93 -5.59 4.75
CA ALA A 28 -0.90 -4.79 5.41
C ALA A 28 -1.28 -3.31 5.52
N ARG A 29 -1.90 -2.73 4.47
CA ARG A 29 -2.41 -1.37 4.50
C ARG A 29 -3.45 -1.17 5.60
N ARG A 30 -4.41 -2.12 5.76
CA ARG A 30 -5.39 -2.09 6.85
C ARG A 30 -4.71 -2.21 8.22
N TRP A 31 -3.75 -3.12 8.34
CA TRP A 31 -3.04 -3.36 9.59
C TRP A 31 -2.30 -2.11 10.07
N ILE A 32 -1.59 -1.41 9.17
CA ILE A 32 -0.77 -0.26 9.57
C ILE A 32 -1.56 1.03 9.76
N SER A 33 -2.67 1.22 9.03
CA SER A 33 -3.44 2.47 9.05
C SER A 33 -4.77 2.41 9.82
N GLY A 34 -5.26 1.20 10.12
CA GLY A 34 -6.61 1.01 10.66
C GLY A 34 -7.75 1.23 9.65
N PHE A 35 -7.45 1.74 8.43
CA PHE A 35 -8.46 1.98 7.42
C PHE A 35 -8.94 0.67 6.78
N THR A 36 -10.27 0.43 6.76
CA THR A 36 -10.87 -0.84 6.32
C THR A 36 -11.53 -0.80 4.94
N GLY A 37 -11.55 0.35 4.25
CA GLY A 37 -12.04 0.45 2.87
C GLY A 37 -11.27 -0.47 1.92
N SER A 38 -11.86 -0.90 0.82
CA SER A 38 -11.22 -1.86 -0.10
C SER A 38 -10.17 -1.24 -1.01
N ALA A 39 -10.21 0.07 -1.24
CA ALA A 39 -9.26 0.79 -2.08
C ALA A 39 -8.51 1.86 -1.31
N GLY A 40 -7.20 1.93 -1.50
CA GLY A 40 -6.33 2.95 -0.92
C GLY A 40 -4.89 2.47 -0.78
N THR A 41 -4.00 3.43 -0.63
CA THR A 41 -2.56 3.21 -0.46
C THR A 41 -2.07 4.00 0.73
N ALA A 42 -1.46 3.33 1.69
CA ALA A 42 -0.79 3.97 2.81
C ALA A 42 0.67 4.24 2.46
N VAL A 43 1.17 5.39 2.87
CA VAL A 43 2.58 5.76 2.73
C VAL A 43 3.09 6.21 4.08
N VAL A 44 4.19 5.62 4.51
CA VAL A 44 4.82 5.92 5.79
C VAL A 44 6.26 6.38 5.55
N THR A 45 6.60 7.54 6.08
CA THR A 45 7.96 8.05 6.15
C THR A 45 8.53 7.88 7.57
N LEU A 46 9.72 8.37 7.81
CA LEU A 46 10.31 8.39 9.17
C LEU A 46 9.65 9.42 10.11
N LYS A 47 8.80 10.31 9.57
CA LYS A 47 8.22 11.43 10.33
C LYS A 47 6.71 11.58 10.14
N GLU A 48 6.17 11.15 9.02
CA GLU A 48 4.80 11.42 8.59
C GLU A 48 4.19 10.17 7.97
N ALA A 49 2.87 10.07 8.01
CA ALA A 49 2.12 9.02 7.37
C ALA A 49 0.88 9.61 6.64
N ALA A 50 0.56 9.07 5.49
CA ALA A 50 -0.61 9.50 4.73
C ALA A 50 -1.32 8.31 4.08
N LEU A 51 -2.62 8.45 3.84
CA LEU A 51 -3.45 7.46 3.16
C LEU A 51 -4.15 8.10 1.97
N TRP A 52 -3.87 7.62 0.78
CA TRP A 52 -4.61 7.95 -0.43
C TRP A 52 -5.79 7.00 -0.58
N THR A 53 -6.98 7.55 -0.90
CA THR A 53 -8.15 6.73 -1.24
C THR A 53 -9.08 7.53 -2.15
N ASP A 54 -9.99 6.85 -2.85
CA ASP A 54 -10.95 7.45 -3.77
C ASP A 54 -12.24 7.95 -3.07
N SER A 55 -13.09 8.64 -3.82
CA SER A 55 -14.27 9.32 -3.30
C SER A 55 -15.29 8.41 -2.60
N ARG A 56 -15.31 7.12 -2.87
CA ARG A 56 -16.20 6.15 -2.22
C ARG A 56 -15.92 6.04 -0.72
N TYR A 57 -14.69 6.37 -0.31
CA TYR A 57 -14.20 6.14 1.04
C TYR A 57 -13.84 7.40 1.83
N PHE A 58 -14.01 8.62 1.30
CA PHE A 58 -13.59 9.85 1.98
C PHE A 58 -14.16 10.00 3.39
N ILE A 59 -15.46 9.73 3.57
CA ILE A 59 -16.13 9.86 4.87
C ILE A 59 -15.63 8.77 5.83
N GLN A 60 -15.56 7.53 5.36
CA GLN A 60 -15.08 6.40 6.15
C GLN A 60 -13.63 6.59 6.58
N ALA A 61 -12.75 6.97 5.64
CA ALA A 61 -11.34 7.20 5.90
C ALA A 61 -11.14 8.35 6.90
N ALA A 62 -11.83 9.49 6.71
CA ALA A 62 -11.76 10.60 7.65
C ALA A 62 -12.10 10.16 9.08
N LYS A 63 -13.16 9.35 9.25
CA LYS A 63 -13.56 8.85 10.57
C LYS A 63 -12.58 7.83 11.15
N GLN A 64 -12.05 6.91 10.32
CA GLN A 64 -11.17 5.84 10.80
C GLN A 64 -9.74 6.31 11.05
N LEU A 65 -9.31 7.38 10.41
CA LEU A 65 -7.98 7.98 10.62
C LEU A 65 -7.98 9.04 11.73
N GLU A 66 -9.16 9.39 12.28
CA GLU A 66 -9.26 10.35 13.37
C GLU A 66 -8.48 9.88 14.60
N GLY A 67 -7.60 10.75 15.13
CA GLY A 67 -6.74 10.43 16.27
C GLY A 67 -5.53 9.56 15.94
N THR A 68 -5.29 9.23 14.66
CA THR A 68 -4.07 8.57 14.19
C THR A 68 -3.08 9.59 13.62
N GLU A 69 -1.86 9.14 13.31
CA GLU A 69 -0.85 9.97 12.63
C GLU A 69 -1.01 10.02 11.10
N PHE A 70 -2.01 9.32 10.55
CA PHE A 70 -2.26 9.30 9.12
C PHE A 70 -3.06 10.51 8.64
N VAL A 71 -2.51 11.22 7.67
CA VAL A 71 -3.22 12.29 6.93
C VAL A 71 -4.01 11.68 5.77
N LEU A 72 -5.30 12.04 5.65
CA LEU A 72 -6.12 11.61 4.50
C LEU A 72 -5.80 12.43 3.27
N MET A 73 -5.38 11.77 2.20
CA MET A 73 -5.19 12.30 0.86
C MET A 73 -6.34 11.85 -0.05
N LYS A 74 -7.16 12.79 -0.49
CA LYS A 74 -8.36 12.54 -1.31
C LYS A 74 -7.98 12.47 -2.78
N GLU A 75 -7.86 11.28 -3.35
CA GLU A 75 -7.49 11.11 -4.76
C GLU A 75 -8.41 11.88 -5.71
N LYS A 76 -7.82 12.46 -6.76
CA LYS A 76 -8.52 13.22 -7.81
C LYS A 76 -9.26 14.47 -7.32
N VAL A 77 -9.00 14.93 -6.11
CA VAL A 77 -9.47 16.22 -5.61
C VAL A 77 -8.38 17.26 -5.88
N GLU A 78 -8.78 18.43 -6.40
CA GLU A 78 -7.88 19.53 -6.69
C GLU A 78 -7.06 19.91 -5.44
N GLY A 79 -5.75 20.08 -5.63
CA GLY A 79 -4.81 20.39 -4.55
C GLY A 79 -4.30 19.16 -3.78
N THR A 80 -4.82 17.95 -4.03
CA THR A 80 -4.25 16.73 -3.46
C THR A 80 -3.08 16.25 -4.29
N PRO A 81 -1.85 16.16 -3.72
CA PRO A 81 -0.69 15.68 -4.45
C PRO A 81 -0.79 14.17 -4.73
N THR A 82 -0.18 13.72 -5.80
CA THR A 82 0.13 12.31 -6.00
C THR A 82 1.12 11.82 -4.95
N ILE A 83 1.26 10.50 -4.80
CA ILE A 83 2.22 9.91 -3.86
C ILE A 83 3.65 10.38 -4.17
N ALA A 84 4.04 10.41 -5.45
CA ALA A 84 5.38 10.84 -5.84
C ALA A 84 5.64 12.34 -5.58
N GLU A 85 4.67 13.21 -5.88
CA GLU A 85 4.75 14.63 -5.57
C GLU A 85 4.87 14.88 -4.06
N TRP A 86 4.04 14.20 -3.27
CA TRP A 86 4.10 14.33 -1.82
C TRP A 86 5.45 13.85 -1.27
N LEU A 87 5.92 12.68 -1.67
CA LEU A 87 7.23 12.15 -1.25
C LEU A 87 8.36 13.08 -1.67
N GLY A 88 8.31 13.64 -2.90
CA GLY A 88 9.28 14.63 -3.36
C GLY A 88 9.29 15.92 -2.56
N SER A 89 8.17 16.27 -1.91
CA SER A 89 8.06 17.48 -1.06
C SER A 89 8.56 17.27 0.37
N VAL A 90 8.46 16.03 0.91
CA VAL A 90 8.77 15.75 2.32
C VAL A 90 10.08 15.00 2.54
N LEU A 91 10.66 14.40 1.49
CA LEU A 91 11.92 13.67 1.58
C LEU A 91 13.08 14.44 0.98
N PRO A 92 14.30 14.29 1.52
CA PRO A 92 15.52 14.74 0.85
C PRO A 92 15.68 14.09 -0.52
N GLN A 93 16.36 14.78 -1.43
CA GLN A 93 16.75 14.21 -2.74
C GLN A 93 17.56 12.93 -2.54
N GLU A 94 17.48 12.04 -3.52
CA GLU A 94 18.12 10.71 -3.53
C GLU A 94 17.67 9.75 -2.41
N SER A 95 16.60 10.12 -1.68
CA SER A 95 16.01 9.22 -0.68
C SER A 95 15.48 7.95 -1.33
N VAL A 96 15.62 6.83 -0.61
CA VAL A 96 15.10 5.53 -1.03
C VAL A 96 13.68 5.34 -0.53
N VAL A 97 12.76 5.12 -1.45
CA VAL A 97 11.37 4.70 -1.22
C VAL A 97 11.28 3.21 -1.49
N ALA A 98 10.65 2.45 -0.61
CA ALA A 98 10.51 1.01 -0.78
C ALA A 98 9.05 0.58 -0.96
N ILE A 99 8.88 -0.53 -1.66
CA ILE A 99 7.63 -1.29 -1.78
C ILE A 99 7.95 -2.78 -1.58
N ASP A 100 6.92 -3.56 -1.28
CA ASP A 100 7.00 -5.03 -1.39
C ASP A 100 6.76 -5.43 -2.84
N GLY A 101 7.80 -5.85 -3.56
CA GLY A 101 7.71 -6.26 -4.96
C GLY A 101 6.85 -7.51 -5.20
N TRP A 102 6.55 -8.29 -4.17
CA TRP A 102 5.66 -9.45 -4.28
C TRP A 102 4.19 -9.09 -4.49
N VAL A 103 3.79 -7.89 -4.10
CA VAL A 103 2.39 -7.44 -4.18
C VAL A 103 2.18 -6.31 -5.19
N ASN A 104 3.17 -6.05 -6.04
CA ASN A 104 3.09 -5.05 -7.11
C ASN A 104 3.41 -5.69 -8.46
N THR A 105 2.66 -5.35 -9.49
CA THR A 105 2.94 -5.81 -10.86
C THR A 105 4.17 -5.10 -11.43
N ALA A 106 4.83 -5.72 -12.42
CA ALA A 106 5.99 -5.12 -13.09
C ALA A 106 5.67 -3.73 -13.67
N SER A 107 4.50 -3.56 -14.29
CA SER A 107 4.08 -2.28 -14.87
C SER A 107 3.81 -1.19 -13.82
N GLU A 108 3.29 -1.56 -12.64
CA GLU A 108 3.14 -0.63 -11.52
C GLU A 108 4.49 -0.19 -10.99
N VAL A 109 5.44 -1.13 -10.86
CA VAL A 109 6.81 -0.84 -10.43
C VAL A 109 7.49 0.12 -11.41
N GLU A 110 7.44 -0.16 -12.72
CA GLU A 110 8.00 0.71 -13.74
C GLU A 110 7.41 2.12 -13.71
N SER A 111 6.08 2.21 -13.62
CA SER A 111 5.38 3.50 -13.54
C SER A 111 5.76 4.29 -12.28
N MET A 112 5.87 3.61 -11.15
CA MET A 112 6.27 4.21 -9.87
C MET A 112 7.74 4.66 -9.92
N GLU A 113 8.63 3.85 -10.50
CA GLU A 113 10.04 4.21 -10.65
C GLU A 113 10.21 5.47 -11.49
N ILE A 114 9.50 5.58 -12.62
CA ILE A 114 9.51 6.79 -13.47
C ILE A 114 9.01 8.01 -12.68
N SER A 115 7.89 7.84 -11.95
CA SER A 115 7.31 8.93 -11.17
C SER A 115 8.22 9.39 -10.03
N LEU A 116 8.84 8.47 -9.30
CA LEU A 116 9.77 8.80 -8.21
C LEU A 116 11.06 9.44 -8.75
N LYS A 117 11.60 8.95 -9.86
CA LYS A 117 12.78 9.53 -10.52
C LYS A 117 12.57 11.00 -10.92
N SER A 118 11.35 11.39 -11.35
CA SER A 118 11.04 12.78 -11.69
C SER A 118 11.14 13.73 -10.48
N HIS A 119 11.12 13.17 -9.27
CA HIS A 119 11.32 13.89 -8.00
C HIS A 119 12.68 13.60 -7.34
N ASN A 120 13.65 13.06 -8.08
CA ASN A 120 14.98 12.65 -7.58
C ASN A 120 14.93 11.67 -6.41
N LEU A 121 13.97 10.71 -6.44
CA LEU A 121 13.84 9.63 -5.49
C LEU A 121 14.18 8.28 -6.13
N GLN A 122 14.63 7.33 -5.33
CA GLN A 122 14.97 5.97 -5.77
C GLN A 122 13.93 4.98 -5.30
N LEU A 123 13.65 3.92 -6.09
CA LEU A 123 12.74 2.85 -5.72
C LEU A 123 13.52 1.59 -5.36
N ARG A 124 13.09 0.92 -4.27
CA ARG A 124 13.57 -0.39 -3.83
C ARG A 124 12.39 -1.35 -3.66
N THR A 125 12.51 -2.59 -4.17
CA THR A 125 11.37 -3.54 -4.28
C THR A 125 11.57 -4.87 -3.55
N ASP A 126 12.68 -5.05 -2.84
CA ASP A 126 13.11 -6.31 -2.22
C ASP A 126 12.82 -6.40 -0.72
N LEU A 127 11.93 -5.54 -0.20
CA LEU A 127 11.63 -5.47 1.23
C LEU A 127 10.18 -5.85 1.54
N ASP A 128 9.97 -6.75 2.49
CA ASP A 128 8.70 -6.96 3.20
C ASP A 128 8.89 -6.55 4.67
N PRO A 129 8.61 -5.28 5.05
CA PRO A 129 8.80 -4.82 6.43
C PRO A 129 7.85 -5.50 7.41
N PHE A 130 6.70 -6.01 6.93
CA PHE A 130 5.69 -6.65 7.76
C PHE A 130 6.12 -8.03 8.26
N ALA A 131 7.10 -8.66 7.63
CA ALA A 131 7.69 -9.92 8.12
C ALA A 131 8.31 -9.79 9.52
N GLU A 132 8.80 -8.57 9.86
CA GLU A 132 9.47 -8.31 11.13
C GLU A 132 8.58 -7.61 12.17
N ILE A 133 7.64 -6.76 11.73
CA ILE A 133 6.88 -5.89 12.64
C ILE A 133 5.46 -6.37 12.92
N TRP A 134 4.91 -7.24 12.07
CA TRP A 134 3.57 -7.80 12.26
C TRP A 134 3.68 -9.21 12.86
N GLU A 135 3.85 -9.27 14.18
CA GLU A 135 4.14 -10.51 14.92
C GLU A 135 3.10 -11.62 14.73
N ASP A 136 1.82 -11.25 14.70
CA ASP A 136 0.68 -12.17 14.51
C ASP A 136 0.19 -12.22 13.06
N ARG A 137 1.06 -11.86 12.08
CA ARG A 137 0.71 -11.88 10.66
C ARG A 137 0.22 -13.27 10.23
N PRO A 138 -0.98 -13.38 9.64
CA PRO A 138 -1.52 -14.65 9.19
C PRO A 138 -0.56 -15.38 8.24
N SER A 139 -0.59 -16.72 8.29
CA SER A 139 0.20 -17.53 7.35
C SER A 139 -0.31 -17.41 5.93
N VAL A 140 0.55 -17.75 4.95
CA VAL A 140 0.12 -17.88 3.55
C VAL A 140 -1.01 -18.89 3.46
N PRO A 141 -2.14 -18.57 2.79
CA PRO A 141 -3.23 -19.52 2.59
C PRO A 141 -2.75 -20.81 1.90
N LYS A 142 -3.16 -21.96 2.46
CA LYS A 142 -2.79 -23.28 1.96
C LYS A 142 -4.03 -24.14 1.61
N GLY A 143 -5.17 -23.48 1.31
CA GLY A 143 -6.38 -24.15 0.87
C GLY A 143 -6.11 -24.97 -0.40
N LYS A 144 -6.65 -26.20 -0.45
CA LYS A 144 -6.57 -27.01 -1.66
C LYS A 144 -7.59 -26.52 -2.69
N ALA A 145 -7.23 -26.56 -3.96
CA ALA A 145 -8.20 -26.39 -5.03
C ALA A 145 -9.20 -27.54 -5.00
N PHE A 146 -10.43 -27.25 -5.29
CA PHE A 146 -11.50 -28.25 -5.42
C PHE A 146 -12.29 -27.99 -6.71
N ILE A 147 -12.93 -29.05 -7.21
CA ILE A 147 -13.83 -28.95 -8.36
C ILE A 147 -15.21 -28.54 -7.84
N GLN A 148 -15.72 -27.41 -8.32
CA GLN A 148 -17.07 -26.97 -8.00
C GLN A 148 -18.09 -27.96 -8.61
N GLY A 149 -19.06 -28.43 -7.81
CA GLY A 149 -20.13 -29.30 -8.31
C GLY A 149 -21.01 -28.58 -9.35
N LEU A 150 -21.47 -29.33 -10.35
CA LEU A 150 -22.25 -28.75 -11.45
C LEU A 150 -23.55 -28.09 -10.98
N GLU A 151 -24.10 -28.54 -9.83
CA GLU A 151 -25.29 -27.94 -9.21
C GLU A 151 -25.07 -26.48 -8.76
N TYR A 152 -23.79 -26.02 -8.64
CA TYR A 152 -23.42 -24.66 -8.26
C TYR A 152 -22.74 -23.89 -9.39
N ALA A 153 -22.47 -24.52 -10.53
CA ALA A 153 -21.65 -23.93 -11.60
C ALA A 153 -22.46 -23.17 -12.66
N GLY A 154 -23.78 -23.20 -12.58
CA GLY A 154 -24.64 -22.72 -13.65
C GLY A 154 -24.64 -23.65 -14.88
N GLU A 155 -25.14 -23.15 -16.04
CA GLU A 155 -25.11 -23.89 -17.30
C GLU A 155 -23.72 -23.89 -17.94
#